data_d3de92294afb92fbf372c30b9d014bc4
#
_entry.id   d3de92294afb92fbf372c30b9d014bc4
#
_cell.length_a   1.000
_cell.length_b   1.000
_cell.length_c   1.000
_cell.angle_alpha   90.00
_cell.angle_beta   90.00
_cell.angle_gamma   90.00
#
_symmetry.space_group_name_H-M   'P 1'
#
loop_
_entity.id
_entity.type
_entity.pdbx_description
1 polymer ?
#
loop_
_entity_poly.entity_id
_entity_poly.type
_entity_poly.pdbx_seq_one_letter_code
_entity_poly.pdbx_strand_id
1 'polypeptide(L)'
;QTPKSTVLLDSIYPGDVGYLCYTQYEDTADLIPALTRFKAQGIRHLILDLRYNPGGYVRTAKFLSSCIAPESAYGNIFQIETFNDIISEENIRKTGRPEQIEYFSRPVPDSIKVIGGQPIIPLNLPRLYVLTSSHTASASESTVIALRPFMEVILIGENTVGKGVGMYLLYDKRYKYALQPITFQYYNQNWETIPPDGLVPDYYMADGYLTSKKNIGDTDEPLLNAALSIINGSTPTAQTAHAKRSENEYHLTPIGEPSYVTEFYNTHYNEQN
;
A
#
# COMPACT_ATOMS: atom_id res chain seq x y z
N GLN A 1 11.27 -23.94 2.56
CA GLN A 1 9.88 -23.46 2.45
C GLN A 1 9.82 -22.57 1.23
N THR A 2 8.86 -22.79 0.35
CA THR A 2 8.60 -21.87 -0.77
C THR A 2 8.22 -20.51 -0.17
N PRO A 3 8.80 -19.36 -0.60
CA PRO A 3 8.39 -18.06 -0.14
C PRO A 3 6.88 -17.93 -0.33
N LYS A 4 6.16 -17.50 0.71
CA LYS A 4 4.72 -17.29 0.63
C LYS A 4 4.48 -16.02 -0.17
N SER A 5 3.72 -16.11 -1.27
CA SER A 5 3.40 -14.93 -2.09
C SER A 5 2.72 -13.86 -1.24
N THR A 6 3.09 -12.61 -1.47
CA THR A 6 2.47 -11.43 -0.85
C THR A 6 1.13 -11.07 -1.50
N VAL A 7 0.85 -11.58 -2.69
CA VAL A 7 -0.49 -11.57 -3.30
C VAL A 7 -1.26 -12.78 -2.77
N LEU A 8 -2.22 -12.53 -1.88
CA LEU A 8 -3.05 -13.57 -1.29
C LEU A 8 -4.10 -14.08 -2.28
N LEU A 9 -4.71 -13.17 -3.02
CA LEU A 9 -5.73 -13.44 -4.02
C LEU A 9 -5.76 -12.33 -5.05
N ASP A 10 -5.93 -12.68 -6.31
CA ASP A 10 -6.32 -11.78 -7.36
C ASP A 10 -7.48 -12.39 -8.16
N SER A 11 -8.42 -11.56 -8.59
CA SER A 11 -9.61 -11.99 -9.32
C SER A 11 -10.09 -10.90 -10.27
N ILE A 12 -10.92 -11.29 -11.24
CA ILE A 12 -11.64 -10.36 -12.10
C ILE A 12 -13.13 -10.68 -12.00
N TYR A 13 -13.90 -9.67 -11.63
CA TYR A 13 -15.35 -9.76 -11.51
C TYR A 13 -16.06 -9.14 -12.73
N PRO A 14 -17.36 -9.45 -12.94
CA PRO A 14 -18.16 -8.82 -13.98
C PRO A 14 -18.09 -7.29 -13.93
N GLY A 15 -18.10 -6.64 -15.10
CA GLY A 15 -17.95 -5.19 -15.20
C GLY A 15 -16.49 -4.71 -15.25
N ASP A 16 -15.57 -5.59 -15.63
CA ASP A 16 -14.13 -5.30 -15.77
C ASP A 16 -13.49 -4.81 -14.45
N VAL A 17 -13.88 -5.45 -13.34
CA VAL A 17 -13.42 -5.12 -12.00
C VAL A 17 -12.30 -6.08 -11.59
N GLY A 18 -11.06 -5.58 -11.51
CA GLY A 18 -9.94 -6.29 -10.88
C GLY A 18 -10.04 -6.21 -9.35
N TYR A 19 -9.69 -7.29 -8.69
CA TYR A 19 -9.53 -7.35 -7.24
C TYR A 19 -8.14 -7.89 -6.92
N LEU A 20 -7.42 -7.22 -6.03
CA LEU A 20 -6.09 -7.59 -5.60
C LEU A 20 -6.02 -7.53 -4.07
N CYS A 21 -5.96 -8.68 -3.40
CA CYS A 21 -5.64 -8.76 -1.98
C CYS A 21 -4.13 -8.89 -1.81
N TYR A 22 -3.52 -7.83 -1.30
CA TYR A 22 -2.08 -7.67 -1.20
C TYR A 22 -1.67 -7.46 0.26
N THR A 23 -0.85 -8.35 0.81
CA THR A 23 -0.60 -8.43 2.25
C THR A 23 0.68 -7.75 2.71
N GLN A 24 1.64 -7.48 1.82
CA GLN A 24 2.90 -6.82 2.20
C GLN A 24 3.65 -6.26 1.00
N TYR A 25 4.22 -5.06 1.13
CA TYR A 25 5.04 -4.41 0.10
C TYR A 25 6.49 -4.93 0.15
N GLU A 26 6.72 -6.14 -0.37
CA GLU A 26 8.03 -6.78 -0.46
C GLU A 26 8.59 -6.76 -1.90
N ASP A 27 8.59 -7.90 -2.58
CA ASP A 27 9.09 -8.01 -3.95
C ASP A 27 8.01 -7.61 -4.96
N THR A 28 8.41 -6.81 -5.94
CA THR A 28 7.54 -6.44 -7.07
C THR A 28 7.19 -7.63 -7.95
N ALA A 29 8.01 -8.69 -7.93
CA ALA A 29 7.81 -9.89 -8.76
C ALA A 29 6.46 -10.57 -8.48
N ASP A 30 5.98 -10.56 -7.23
CA ASP A 30 4.70 -11.15 -6.85
C ASP A 30 3.50 -10.44 -7.51
N LEU A 31 3.63 -9.15 -7.80
CA LEU A 31 2.58 -8.33 -8.41
C LEU A 31 2.45 -8.53 -9.92
N ILE A 32 3.55 -8.93 -10.60
CA ILE A 32 3.61 -9.01 -12.06
C ILE A 32 2.52 -9.89 -12.67
N PRO A 33 2.27 -11.13 -12.19
CA PRO A 33 1.25 -12.00 -12.77
C PRO A 33 -0.16 -11.38 -12.72
N ALA A 34 -0.53 -10.81 -11.56
CA ALA A 34 -1.83 -10.18 -11.38
C ALA A 34 -1.99 -8.94 -12.27
N LEU A 35 -1.01 -8.02 -12.26
CA LEU A 35 -1.04 -6.81 -13.07
C LEU A 35 -1.06 -7.11 -14.58
N THR A 36 -0.29 -8.11 -15.02
CA THR A 36 -0.26 -8.55 -16.43
C THR A 36 -1.65 -9.07 -16.83
N ARG A 37 -2.29 -9.87 -16.00
CA ARG A 37 -3.63 -10.38 -16.25
C ARG A 37 -4.66 -9.26 -16.29
N PHE A 38 -4.61 -8.32 -15.35
CA PHE A 38 -5.50 -7.16 -15.32
C PHE A 38 -5.35 -6.30 -16.57
N LYS A 39 -4.12 -6.06 -17.00
CA LYS A 39 -3.84 -5.33 -18.25
C LYS A 39 -4.39 -6.06 -19.48
N ALA A 40 -4.15 -7.36 -19.59
CA ALA A 40 -4.60 -8.18 -20.71
C ALA A 40 -6.13 -8.24 -20.81
N GLN A 41 -6.83 -8.25 -19.67
CA GLN A 41 -8.31 -8.25 -19.61
C GLN A 41 -8.90 -6.83 -19.71
N GLY A 42 -8.08 -5.78 -19.69
CA GLY A 42 -8.54 -4.41 -19.83
C GLY A 42 -9.46 -3.97 -18.70
N ILE A 43 -9.11 -4.25 -17.44
CA ILE A 43 -9.92 -3.82 -16.30
C ILE A 43 -10.11 -2.30 -16.33
N ARG A 44 -11.29 -1.84 -15.91
CA ARG A 44 -11.62 -0.41 -15.78
C ARG A 44 -11.72 0.06 -14.35
N HIS A 45 -11.83 -0.87 -13.41
CA HIS A 45 -11.90 -0.63 -11.98
C HIS A 45 -10.94 -1.56 -11.26
N LEU A 46 -10.29 -1.08 -10.20
CA LEU A 46 -9.46 -1.90 -9.33
C LEU A 46 -9.93 -1.73 -7.88
N ILE A 47 -10.16 -2.84 -7.23
CA ILE A 47 -10.32 -2.93 -5.78
C ILE A 47 -9.00 -3.47 -5.23
N LEU A 48 -8.26 -2.63 -4.50
CA LEU A 48 -7.01 -2.97 -3.84
C LEU A 48 -7.29 -3.23 -2.36
N ASP A 49 -7.23 -4.49 -1.96
CA ASP A 49 -7.47 -4.90 -0.58
C ASP A 49 -6.17 -4.87 0.23
N LEU A 50 -6.05 -3.84 1.08
CA LEU A 50 -4.92 -3.60 1.97
C LEU A 50 -5.27 -3.79 3.44
N ARG A 51 -6.40 -4.43 3.77
CA ARG A 51 -6.87 -4.61 5.16
C ARG A 51 -5.83 -5.24 6.08
N TYR A 52 -5.00 -6.12 5.55
CA TYR A 52 -3.99 -6.86 6.31
C TYR A 52 -2.55 -6.49 5.92
N ASN A 53 -2.36 -5.29 5.32
CA ASN A 53 -1.07 -4.86 4.79
C ASN A 53 -0.44 -3.77 5.68
N PRO A 54 0.58 -4.12 6.50
CA PRO A 54 1.26 -3.16 7.37
C PRO A 54 2.28 -2.26 6.63
N GLY A 55 2.37 -2.38 5.31
CA GLY A 55 3.33 -1.65 4.49
C GLY A 55 4.50 -2.49 3.99
N GLY A 56 5.68 -1.91 3.97
CA GLY A 56 6.91 -2.52 3.48
C GLY A 56 7.79 -1.52 2.71
N TYR A 57 8.36 -1.94 1.58
CA TYR A 57 9.32 -1.11 0.84
C TYR A 57 8.66 0.01 0.03
N VAL A 58 9.19 1.22 0.16
CA VAL A 58 8.79 2.40 -0.63
C VAL A 58 8.91 2.13 -2.15
N ARG A 59 10.00 1.44 -2.57
CA ARG A 59 10.19 1.08 -3.99
C ARG A 59 9.03 0.26 -4.56
N THR A 60 8.48 -0.64 -3.75
CA THR A 60 7.36 -1.51 -4.17
C THR A 60 6.05 -0.74 -4.18
N ALA A 61 5.83 0.18 -3.22
CA ALA A 61 4.71 1.10 -3.24
C ALA A 61 4.75 2.01 -4.48
N LYS A 62 5.93 2.57 -4.80
CA LYS A 62 6.13 3.36 -6.03
C LYS A 62 5.84 2.55 -7.29
N PHE A 63 6.31 1.30 -7.36
CA PHE A 63 6.04 0.41 -8.49
C PHE A 63 4.54 0.18 -8.68
N LEU A 64 3.84 -0.29 -7.63
CA LEU A 64 2.40 -0.58 -7.69
C LEU A 64 1.60 0.68 -8.04
N SER A 65 1.90 1.80 -7.36
CA SER A 65 1.25 3.09 -7.65
C SER A 65 1.48 3.54 -9.10
N SER A 66 2.69 3.34 -9.64
CA SER A 66 2.99 3.68 -11.05
C SER A 66 2.24 2.78 -12.04
N CYS A 67 1.96 1.52 -11.67
CA CYS A 67 1.15 0.64 -12.50
C CYS A 67 -0.34 1.03 -12.50
N ILE A 68 -0.85 1.51 -11.37
CA ILE A 68 -2.26 1.90 -11.18
C ILE A 68 -2.55 3.29 -11.79
N ALA A 69 -1.64 4.24 -11.58
CA ALA A 69 -1.82 5.65 -11.85
C ALA A 69 -2.24 5.97 -13.30
N PRO A 70 -2.98 7.05 -13.52
CA PRO A 70 -3.22 7.58 -14.86
C PRO A 70 -1.91 8.10 -15.46
N GLU A 71 -1.85 8.19 -16.80
CA GLU A 71 -0.66 8.65 -17.53
C GLU A 71 -0.18 10.04 -17.08
N SER A 72 -1.09 10.90 -16.66
CA SER A 72 -0.78 12.24 -16.13
C SER A 72 0.11 12.23 -14.88
N ALA A 73 0.18 11.13 -14.14
CA ALA A 73 1.04 11.01 -12.98
C ALA A 73 2.51 10.73 -13.32
N TYR A 74 2.80 10.16 -14.48
CA TYR A 74 4.15 9.73 -14.84
C TYR A 74 5.18 10.85 -14.86
N GLY A 75 6.23 10.71 -14.07
CA GLY A 75 7.30 11.69 -13.90
C GLY A 75 6.94 12.85 -12.97
N ASN A 76 5.74 12.87 -12.39
CA ASN A 76 5.41 13.72 -11.27
C ASN A 76 5.82 13.06 -9.94
N ILE A 77 5.75 13.82 -8.86
CA ILE A 77 6.23 13.40 -7.55
C ILE A 77 5.32 12.30 -6.98
N PHE A 78 5.91 11.16 -6.67
CA PHE A 78 5.30 10.08 -5.91
C PHE A 78 5.39 10.36 -4.41
N GLN A 79 6.60 10.73 -3.93
CA GLN A 79 6.86 10.93 -2.51
C GLN A 79 7.98 11.95 -2.30
N ILE A 80 7.83 12.82 -1.31
CA ILE A 80 8.85 13.73 -0.79
C ILE A 80 9.24 13.22 0.58
N GLU A 81 10.53 12.99 0.82
CA GLU A 81 11.08 12.53 2.10
C GLU A 81 11.83 13.67 2.76
N THR A 82 11.43 14.05 3.98
CA THR A 82 12.10 15.06 4.81
C THR A 82 12.82 14.40 5.96
N PHE A 83 13.98 14.97 6.35
CA PHE A 83 14.89 14.38 7.31
C PHE A 83 15.21 15.36 8.45
N ASN A 84 15.95 14.90 9.44
CA ASN A 84 16.55 15.77 10.44
C ASN A 84 17.64 16.68 9.83
N ASP A 85 18.08 17.68 10.59
CA ASP A 85 19.02 18.70 10.10
C ASP A 85 20.32 18.10 9.55
N ILE A 86 20.86 17.06 10.21
CA ILE A 86 22.13 16.43 9.82
C ILE A 86 22.03 15.80 8.42
N ILE A 87 20.97 15.02 8.18
CA ILE A 87 20.78 14.38 6.87
C ILE A 87 20.38 15.42 5.83
N SER A 88 19.57 16.41 6.19
CA SER A 88 19.18 17.52 5.32
C SER A 88 20.39 18.31 4.82
N GLU A 89 21.33 18.66 5.69
CA GLU A 89 22.58 19.32 5.30
C GLU A 89 23.45 18.46 4.38
N GLU A 90 23.50 17.14 4.62
CA GLU A 90 24.21 16.22 3.73
C GLU A 90 23.53 16.13 2.36
N ASN A 91 22.21 16.09 2.31
CA ASN A 91 21.44 16.10 1.06
C ASN A 91 21.68 17.39 0.28
N ILE A 92 21.65 18.55 0.94
CA ILE A 92 21.97 19.84 0.30
C ILE A 92 23.36 19.80 -0.34
N ARG A 93 24.37 19.27 0.34
CA ARG A 93 25.72 19.15 -0.22
C ARG A 93 25.78 18.23 -1.44
N LYS A 94 24.99 17.16 -1.48
CA LYS A 94 25.00 16.15 -2.56
C LYS A 94 24.11 16.53 -3.74
N THR A 95 22.95 17.10 -3.47
CA THR A 95 21.86 17.26 -4.47
C THR A 95 21.36 18.69 -4.62
N GLY A 96 21.76 19.60 -3.73
CA GLY A 96 21.27 20.98 -3.66
C GLY A 96 19.91 21.14 -2.98
N ARG A 97 19.36 20.06 -2.38
CA ARG A 97 18.03 20.07 -1.71
C ARG A 97 18.08 19.32 -0.37
N PRO A 98 17.34 19.76 0.65
CA PRO A 98 17.27 19.07 1.94
C PRO A 98 16.48 17.76 1.88
N GLU A 99 15.44 17.70 1.02
CA GLU A 99 14.55 16.54 0.84
C GLU A 99 15.06 15.58 -0.23
N GLN A 100 14.62 14.32 -0.16
CA GLN A 100 14.72 13.37 -1.26
C GLN A 100 13.35 13.25 -1.93
N ILE A 101 13.35 13.15 -3.26
CA ILE A 101 12.13 13.11 -4.05
C ILE A 101 12.11 11.86 -4.91
N GLU A 102 11.06 11.08 -4.73
CA GLU A 102 10.72 9.94 -5.56
C GLU A 102 9.65 10.33 -6.59
N TYR A 103 9.77 9.83 -7.81
CA TYR A 103 8.86 10.16 -8.91
C TYR A 103 8.12 8.91 -9.37
N PHE A 104 6.88 9.07 -9.83
CA PHE A 104 6.17 7.99 -10.54
C PHE A 104 6.98 7.53 -11.74
N SER A 105 7.19 6.22 -11.81
CA SER A 105 7.93 5.61 -12.92
C SER A 105 7.09 5.61 -14.20
N ARG A 106 7.76 5.86 -15.33
CA ARG A 106 7.12 5.77 -16.67
C ARG A 106 7.21 4.35 -17.19
N PRO A 107 6.19 3.87 -17.92
CA PRO A 107 6.36 2.69 -18.75
C PRO A 107 7.51 2.91 -19.73
N VAL A 108 8.32 1.89 -19.93
CA VAL A 108 9.38 1.89 -20.93
C VAL A 108 9.00 0.93 -22.07
N PRO A 109 9.40 1.20 -23.31
CA PRO A 109 9.19 0.25 -24.41
C PRO A 109 9.83 -1.11 -24.10
N ASP A 110 9.22 -2.21 -24.54
CA ASP A 110 9.68 -3.58 -24.34
C ASP A 110 11.12 -3.82 -24.83
N SER A 111 11.59 -2.98 -25.76
CA SER A 111 12.96 -3.01 -26.29
C SER A 111 14.01 -2.49 -25.31
N ILE A 112 13.61 -1.81 -24.23
CA ILE A 112 14.52 -1.23 -23.23
C ILE A 112 14.60 -2.15 -22.03
N LYS A 113 15.81 -2.67 -21.74
CA LYS A 113 16.05 -3.41 -20.51
C LYS A 113 15.98 -2.46 -19.32
N VAL A 114 15.05 -2.73 -18.41
CA VAL A 114 14.96 -2.03 -17.13
C VAL A 114 16.09 -2.55 -16.23
N ILE A 115 17.07 -1.69 -15.92
CA ILE A 115 18.18 -2.05 -15.04
C ILE A 115 17.69 -1.92 -13.59
N GLY A 116 17.67 -3.04 -12.87
CA GLY A 116 17.38 -3.07 -11.43
C GLY A 116 15.91 -2.90 -11.05
N GLY A 117 14.95 -3.12 -11.97
CA GLY A 117 13.52 -3.05 -11.67
C GLY A 117 12.65 -3.87 -12.60
N GLN A 118 11.39 -4.01 -12.25
CA GLN A 118 10.38 -4.62 -13.12
C GLN A 118 9.78 -3.54 -14.05
N PRO A 119 9.37 -3.90 -15.29
CA PRO A 119 8.72 -2.97 -16.19
C PRO A 119 7.36 -2.53 -15.60
N ILE A 120 7.05 -1.25 -15.72
CA ILE A 120 5.72 -0.75 -15.34
C ILE A 120 4.67 -1.32 -16.27
N ILE A 121 3.63 -1.91 -15.68
CA ILE A 121 2.46 -2.47 -16.37
C ILE A 121 1.32 -1.45 -16.22
N PRO A 122 1.12 -0.53 -17.18
CA PRO A 122 0.20 0.58 -17.01
C PRO A 122 -1.26 0.11 -17.09
N LEU A 123 -2.01 0.26 -16.01
CA LEU A 123 -3.45 0.05 -15.97
C LEU A 123 -4.20 1.33 -16.33
N ASN A 124 -3.61 2.52 -16.09
CA ASN A 124 -4.17 3.83 -16.41
C ASN A 124 -5.59 4.04 -15.88
N LEU A 125 -5.78 3.79 -14.61
CA LEU A 125 -7.11 3.86 -13.98
C LEU A 125 -7.46 5.29 -13.57
N PRO A 126 -8.70 5.74 -13.79
CA PRO A 126 -9.15 7.06 -13.33
C PRO A 126 -9.53 7.08 -11.85
N ARG A 127 -9.75 5.90 -11.26
CA ARG A 127 -10.23 5.71 -9.88
C ARG A 127 -9.69 4.42 -9.29
N LEU A 128 -9.41 4.45 -7.97
CA LEU A 128 -8.99 3.30 -7.18
C LEU A 128 -9.95 3.14 -5.99
N TYR A 129 -10.36 1.90 -5.71
CA TYR A 129 -11.09 1.53 -4.50
C TYR A 129 -10.13 0.78 -3.58
N VAL A 130 -9.99 1.22 -2.33
CA VAL A 130 -9.06 0.60 -1.38
C VAL A 130 -9.83 0.10 -0.17
N LEU A 131 -9.71 -1.18 0.13
CA LEU A 131 -10.24 -1.75 1.37
C LEU A 131 -9.19 -1.57 2.47
N THR A 132 -9.59 -0.93 3.57
CA THR A 132 -8.69 -0.57 4.68
C THR A 132 -9.17 -1.13 6.01
N SER A 133 -8.23 -1.32 6.93
CA SER A 133 -8.50 -1.64 8.34
C SER A 133 -7.51 -0.93 9.26
N SER A 134 -7.69 -1.10 10.55
CA SER A 134 -6.76 -0.63 11.58
C SER A 134 -5.36 -1.30 11.53
N HIS A 135 -5.10 -2.18 10.56
CA HIS A 135 -3.79 -2.78 10.28
C HIS A 135 -3.15 -2.23 9.00
N THR A 136 -3.87 -1.44 8.22
CA THR A 136 -3.35 -0.80 7.01
C THR A 136 -2.38 0.32 7.39
N ALA A 137 -1.10 0.22 7.00
CA ALA A 137 -0.07 1.13 7.50
C ALA A 137 1.02 1.48 6.47
N SER A 138 1.75 2.59 6.71
CA SER A 138 3.04 2.91 6.07
C SER A 138 2.98 2.92 4.54
N ALA A 139 3.67 2.01 3.83
CA ALA A 139 3.68 1.94 2.36
C ALA A 139 2.26 1.79 1.76
N SER A 140 1.32 1.15 2.47
CA SER A 140 -0.09 1.09 2.10
C SER A 140 -0.73 2.48 2.10
N GLU A 141 -0.50 3.26 3.15
CA GLU A 141 -0.99 4.63 3.28
C GLU A 141 -0.29 5.57 2.29
N SER A 142 1.03 5.37 2.08
CA SER A 142 1.82 6.09 1.07
C SER A 142 1.23 5.91 -0.33
N THR A 143 0.84 4.67 -0.70
CA THR A 143 0.16 4.37 -1.97
C THR A 143 -1.10 5.23 -2.14
N VAL A 144 -1.93 5.33 -1.09
CA VAL A 144 -3.17 6.12 -1.12
C VAL A 144 -2.89 7.60 -1.32
N ILE A 145 -2.04 8.20 -0.47
CA ILE A 145 -1.81 9.66 -0.54
C ILE A 145 -1.05 10.08 -1.79
N ALA A 146 -0.16 9.22 -2.30
CA ALA A 146 0.59 9.51 -3.52
C ALA A 146 -0.32 9.56 -4.76
N LEU A 147 -1.37 8.75 -4.81
CA LEU A 147 -2.30 8.68 -5.94
C LEU A 147 -3.37 9.79 -5.91
N ARG A 148 -3.77 10.26 -4.72
CA ARG A 148 -4.84 11.28 -4.56
C ARG A 148 -4.67 12.55 -5.40
N PRO A 149 -3.47 13.11 -5.63
CA PRO A 149 -3.30 14.27 -6.51
C PRO A 149 -3.66 14.04 -7.98
N PHE A 150 -3.73 12.78 -8.42
CA PHE A 150 -3.84 12.42 -9.86
C PHE A 150 -5.11 11.67 -10.19
N MET A 151 -5.76 11.04 -9.22
CA MET A 151 -6.96 10.23 -9.43
C MET A 151 -7.83 10.20 -8.19
N GLU A 152 -9.09 9.82 -8.36
CA GLU A 152 -9.99 9.59 -7.25
C GLU A 152 -9.61 8.28 -6.53
N VAL A 153 -9.38 8.36 -5.21
CA VAL A 153 -9.08 7.20 -4.35
C VAL A 153 -10.14 7.10 -3.27
N ILE A 154 -10.97 6.08 -3.33
CA ILE A 154 -12.09 5.83 -2.43
C ILE A 154 -11.67 4.78 -1.41
N LEU A 155 -11.70 5.13 -0.13
CA LEU A 155 -11.41 4.24 0.98
C LEU A 155 -12.69 3.64 1.55
N ILE A 156 -12.69 2.33 1.76
CA ILE A 156 -13.82 1.57 2.31
C ILE A 156 -13.28 0.71 3.46
N GLY A 157 -13.84 0.83 4.64
CA GLY A 157 -13.41 0.03 5.79
C GLY A 157 -13.21 0.86 7.05
N GLU A 158 -12.12 0.64 7.76
CA GLU A 158 -11.77 1.34 8.99
C GLU A 158 -10.63 2.35 8.75
N ASN A 159 -10.42 3.24 9.74
CA ASN A 159 -9.26 4.12 9.75
C ASN A 159 -7.97 3.30 9.66
N THR A 160 -6.99 3.83 8.94
CA THR A 160 -5.66 3.25 8.87
C THR A 160 -4.83 3.58 10.13
N VAL A 161 -3.60 3.07 10.22
CA VAL A 161 -2.74 3.21 11.42
C VAL A 161 -2.28 4.64 11.67
N GLY A 162 -2.01 5.43 10.63
CA GLY A 162 -1.45 6.78 10.80
C GLY A 162 0.07 6.83 10.81
N LYS A 163 0.76 5.92 10.08
CA LYS A 163 2.22 5.88 10.03
C LYS A 163 2.76 6.70 8.85
N GLY A 164 2.88 8.02 9.03
CA GLY A 164 3.43 8.98 8.05
C GLY A 164 4.96 9.09 8.06
N VAL A 165 5.67 8.06 8.56
CA VAL A 165 7.13 8.05 8.71
C VAL A 165 7.74 6.79 8.13
N GLY A 166 8.99 6.90 7.68
CA GLY A 166 9.76 5.78 7.15
C GLY A 166 11.05 5.54 7.90
N MET A 167 11.68 4.41 7.61
CA MET A 167 12.85 3.91 8.29
C MET A 167 13.87 3.40 7.29
N TYR A 168 15.14 3.74 7.47
CA TYR A 168 16.24 3.08 6.79
C TYR A 168 16.82 1.99 7.67
N LEU A 169 17.17 0.86 7.05
CA LEU A 169 17.90 -0.19 7.72
C LEU A 169 19.38 0.20 7.76
N LEU A 170 19.91 0.44 8.94
CA LEU A 170 21.31 0.74 9.21
C LEU A 170 21.98 -0.55 9.71
N TYR A 171 22.87 -1.10 8.88
CA TYR A 171 23.55 -2.37 9.18
C TYR A 171 25.01 -2.15 9.55
N ASP A 172 25.43 -2.59 10.74
CA ASP A 172 26.83 -2.65 11.15
C ASP A 172 27.39 -4.05 10.91
N LYS A 173 28.21 -4.20 9.86
CA LYS A 173 28.83 -5.47 9.48
C LYS A 173 29.81 -6.02 10.54
N ARG A 174 30.40 -5.15 11.36
CA ARG A 174 31.40 -5.53 12.39
C ARG A 174 30.76 -6.26 13.54
N TYR A 175 29.62 -5.75 14.01
CA TYR A 175 28.94 -6.28 15.19
C TYR A 175 27.72 -7.13 14.85
N LYS A 176 27.39 -7.27 13.55
CA LYS A 176 26.21 -7.99 13.06
C LYS A 176 24.89 -7.50 13.65
N TYR A 177 24.79 -6.19 13.90
CA TYR A 177 23.56 -5.53 14.32
C TYR A 177 22.91 -4.78 13.17
N ALA A 178 21.59 -4.79 13.16
CA ALA A 178 20.79 -3.91 12.32
C ALA A 178 19.95 -3.00 13.18
N LEU A 179 19.92 -1.71 12.84
CA LEU A 179 19.07 -0.71 13.46
C LEU A 179 18.09 -0.19 12.41
N GLN A 180 16.85 0.00 12.81
CA GLN A 180 15.82 0.55 11.92
C GLN A 180 15.11 1.74 12.59
N PRO A 181 15.82 2.86 12.81
CA PRO A 181 15.21 4.04 13.40
C PRO A 181 14.27 4.73 12.40
N ILE A 182 13.31 5.50 12.92
CA ILE A 182 12.60 6.48 12.10
C ILE A 182 13.61 7.46 11.56
N THR A 183 13.70 7.59 10.23
CA THR A 183 14.70 8.41 9.55
C THR A 183 14.10 9.54 8.74
N PHE A 184 12.87 9.40 8.27
CA PHE A 184 12.22 10.43 7.47
C PHE A 184 10.71 10.48 7.72
N GLN A 185 10.13 11.64 7.46
CA GLN A 185 8.70 11.84 7.27
C GLN A 185 8.43 11.99 5.78
N TYR A 186 7.28 11.50 5.29
CA TYR A 186 6.98 11.58 3.89
C TYR A 186 5.65 12.31 3.59
N TYR A 187 5.63 12.89 2.39
CA TYR A 187 4.53 13.70 1.87
C TYR A 187 4.26 13.34 0.42
N ASN A 188 3.04 13.61 -0.04
CA ASN A 188 2.71 13.55 -1.46
C ASN A 188 3.13 14.83 -2.21
N GLN A 189 2.79 14.93 -3.50
CA GLN A 189 3.09 16.10 -4.34
C GLN A 189 2.52 17.42 -3.79
N ASN A 190 1.41 17.37 -3.06
CA ASN A 190 0.76 18.55 -2.47
C ASN A 190 1.25 18.87 -1.06
N TRP A 191 2.33 18.22 -0.58
CA TRP A 191 2.83 18.32 0.79
C TRP A 191 1.84 17.84 1.84
N GLU A 192 0.95 16.92 1.49
CA GLU A 192 0.07 16.24 2.43
C GLU A 192 0.75 14.98 2.96
N THR A 193 0.64 14.74 4.26
CA THR A 193 1.15 13.53 4.93
C THR A 193 0.02 12.73 5.56
N ILE A 194 0.35 11.58 6.14
CA ILE A 194 -0.62 10.73 6.85
C ILE A 194 -0.91 11.36 8.21
N PRO A 195 -2.21 11.62 8.55
CA PRO A 195 -2.59 12.05 9.88
C PRO A 195 -2.21 11.01 10.95
N PRO A 196 -1.86 11.43 12.18
CA PRO A 196 -1.52 10.49 13.26
C PRO A 196 -2.64 9.48 13.59
N ASP A 197 -3.89 9.87 13.38
CA ASP A 197 -5.08 9.03 13.60
C ASP A 197 -5.46 8.18 12.37
N GLY A 198 -4.60 8.17 11.36
CA GLY A 198 -4.79 7.43 10.12
C GLY A 198 -5.63 8.15 9.06
N LEU A 199 -5.73 7.51 7.91
CA LEU A 199 -6.62 7.93 6.83
C LEU A 199 -8.04 7.49 7.19
N VAL A 200 -8.97 8.46 7.17
CA VAL A 200 -10.39 8.19 7.42
C VAL A 200 -11.01 7.65 6.13
N PRO A 201 -11.76 6.54 6.17
CA PRO A 201 -12.44 6.01 5.00
C PRO A 201 -13.62 6.89 4.58
N ASP A 202 -13.88 6.91 3.27
CA ASP A 202 -15.06 7.56 2.69
C ASP A 202 -16.35 6.81 3.07
N TYR A 203 -16.22 5.48 3.18
CA TYR A 203 -17.30 4.59 3.63
C TYR A 203 -16.81 3.77 4.82
N TYR A 204 -17.17 4.19 6.03
CA TYR A 204 -16.81 3.44 7.23
C TYR A 204 -17.58 2.13 7.30
N MET A 205 -16.86 1.04 7.45
CA MET A 205 -17.40 -0.30 7.65
C MET A 205 -16.37 -1.15 8.39
N ALA A 206 -16.77 -1.71 9.53
CA ALA A 206 -15.87 -2.60 10.28
C ALA A 206 -15.55 -3.86 9.46
N ASP A 207 -14.30 -4.35 9.58
CA ASP A 207 -13.92 -5.62 8.98
C ASP A 207 -14.69 -6.76 9.65
N GLY A 208 -15.73 -7.21 8.95
CA GLY A 208 -16.62 -8.26 9.41
C GLY A 208 -16.09 -9.69 9.24
N TYR A 209 -14.78 -9.88 8.95
CA TYR A 209 -14.21 -11.19 8.67
C TYR A 209 -14.55 -12.25 9.75
N LEU A 210 -14.49 -11.89 11.02
CA LEU A 210 -14.82 -12.79 12.12
C LEU A 210 -16.33 -13.04 12.30
N THR A 211 -17.17 -12.14 11.80
CA THR A 211 -18.63 -12.18 11.99
C THR A 211 -19.38 -12.63 10.74
N SER A 212 -18.93 -12.26 9.55
CA SER A 212 -19.57 -12.57 8.28
C SER A 212 -19.40 -14.02 7.85
N LYS A 213 -18.34 -14.69 8.30
CA LYS A 213 -17.95 -16.05 7.89
C LYS A 213 -17.77 -16.20 6.36
N LYS A 214 -17.50 -15.09 5.66
CA LYS A 214 -17.25 -15.06 4.23
C LYS A 214 -15.74 -15.06 3.96
N ASN A 215 -15.35 -15.74 2.89
CA ASN A 215 -13.95 -15.77 2.49
C ASN A 215 -13.54 -14.48 1.78
N ILE A 216 -12.25 -14.14 1.84
CA ILE A 216 -11.65 -13.07 1.03
C ILE A 216 -11.92 -13.40 -0.45
N GLY A 217 -12.44 -12.40 -1.19
CA GLY A 217 -12.80 -12.56 -2.60
C GLY A 217 -14.22 -13.09 -2.85
N ASP A 218 -14.98 -13.44 -1.81
CA ASP A 218 -16.41 -13.72 -1.95
C ASP A 218 -17.16 -12.40 -2.18
N THR A 219 -17.97 -12.31 -3.24
CA THR A 219 -18.74 -11.11 -3.58
C THR A 219 -19.77 -10.71 -2.53
N ASP A 220 -20.12 -11.62 -1.64
CA ASP A 220 -21.00 -11.36 -0.48
C ASP A 220 -20.19 -10.96 0.77
N GLU A 221 -18.85 -10.89 0.71
CA GLU A 221 -18.02 -10.37 1.80
C GLU A 221 -18.31 -8.85 1.94
N PRO A 222 -18.57 -8.33 3.16
CA PRO A 222 -19.15 -7.02 3.33
C PRO A 222 -18.40 -5.87 2.66
N LEU A 223 -17.05 -5.80 2.80
CA LEU A 223 -16.27 -4.70 2.24
C LEU A 223 -16.13 -4.83 0.72
N LEU A 224 -15.92 -6.04 0.23
CA LEU A 224 -15.87 -6.30 -1.22
C LEU A 224 -17.25 -6.02 -1.86
N ASN A 225 -18.33 -6.45 -1.22
CA ASN A 225 -19.69 -6.16 -1.68
C ASN A 225 -19.97 -4.65 -1.72
N ALA A 226 -19.52 -3.91 -0.71
CA ALA A 226 -19.66 -2.45 -0.69
C ALA A 226 -18.89 -1.80 -1.86
N ALA A 227 -17.66 -2.21 -2.11
CA ALA A 227 -16.87 -1.71 -3.24
C ALA A 227 -17.54 -2.00 -4.59
N LEU A 228 -18.01 -3.23 -4.79
CA LEU A 228 -18.74 -3.62 -6.01
C LEU A 228 -20.04 -2.83 -6.17
N SER A 229 -20.75 -2.55 -5.08
CA SER A 229 -21.98 -1.74 -5.09
C SER A 229 -21.69 -0.31 -5.52
N ILE A 230 -20.62 0.32 -4.99
CA ILE A 230 -20.21 1.67 -5.37
C ILE A 230 -19.83 1.73 -6.86
N ILE A 231 -19.10 0.74 -7.35
CA ILE A 231 -18.72 0.63 -8.77
C ILE A 231 -19.97 0.58 -9.65
N ASN A 232 -21.00 -0.11 -9.21
CA ASN A 232 -22.29 -0.24 -9.90
C ASN A 232 -23.24 0.95 -9.70
N GLY A 233 -22.78 2.05 -9.05
CA GLY A 233 -23.57 3.27 -8.85
C GLY A 233 -24.56 3.18 -7.69
N SER A 234 -24.44 2.20 -6.82
CA SER A 234 -25.26 2.06 -5.61
C SER A 234 -24.52 2.64 -4.41
N THR A 235 -25.24 3.24 -3.47
CA THR A 235 -24.66 3.68 -2.19
C THR A 235 -24.71 2.53 -1.20
N PRO A 236 -23.59 1.99 -0.72
CA PRO A 236 -23.61 1.00 0.34
C PRO A 236 -24.20 1.61 1.60
N THR A 237 -24.87 0.80 2.40
CA THR A 237 -25.34 1.24 3.72
C THR A 237 -24.11 1.37 4.62
N ALA A 238 -23.50 2.56 4.65
CA ALA A 238 -22.39 2.84 5.54
C ALA A 238 -22.89 2.72 6.99
N GLN A 239 -22.16 1.96 7.80
CA GLN A 239 -22.34 2.06 9.24
C GLN A 239 -21.80 3.44 9.64
N THR A 240 -22.60 4.26 10.32
CA THR A 240 -22.18 5.59 10.73
C THR A 240 -20.88 5.51 11.53
N ALA A 241 -19.88 6.30 11.17
CA ALA A 241 -18.53 6.36 11.78
C ALA A 241 -18.52 6.69 13.30
N HIS A 242 -19.69 6.83 13.92
CA HIS A 242 -19.92 7.16 15.33
C HIS A 242 -20.58 6.04 16.13
N ALA A 243 -20.58 4.80 15.68
CA ALA A 243 -20.78 3.72 16.61
C ALA A 243 -19.61 3.78 17.59
N LYS A 244 -19.81 4.44 18.76
CA LYS A 244 -18.92 4.29 19.92
C LYS A 244 -18.53 2.82 19.96
N ARG A 245 -17.21 2.54 19.92
CA ARG A 245 -16.67 1.22 20.25
C ARG A 245 -17.48 0.71 21.41
N SER A 246 -18.27 -0.34 21.22
CA SER A 246 -19.01 -0.93 22.33
C SER A 246 -17.97 -1.42 23.31
N GLU A 247 -18.10 -1.09 24.58
CA GLU A 247 -17.19 -1.52 25.65
C GLU A 247 -17.09 -3.07 25.81
N ASN A 248 -17.78 -3.82 24.94
CA ASN A 248 -17.80 -5.27 24.87
C ASN A 248 -17.02 -5.85 23.68
N GLU A 249 -16.19 -5.07 22.97
CA GLU A 249 -15.26 -5.65 22.01
C GLU A 249 -14.24 -6.50 22.77
N TYR A 250 -14.21 -7.78 22.44
CA TYR A 250 -13.21 -8.72 22.93
C TYR A 250 -11.82 -8.12 22.76
N HIS A 251 -11.17 -7.76 23.86
CA HIS A 251 -9.76 -7.42 23.87
C HIS A 251 -8.99 -8.69 23.52
N LEU A 252 -8.72 -8.89 22.23
CA LEU A 252 -7.73 -9.87 21.81
C LEU A 252 -6.38 -9.35 22.30
N THR A 253 -5.92 -9.86 23.43
CA THR A 253 -4.56 -9.64 23.89
C THR A 253 -3.63 -10.31 22.86
N PRO A 254 -2.70 -9.59 22.23
CA PRO A 254 -1.75 -10.23 21.33
C PRO A 254 -0.99 -11.31 22.09
N ILE A 255 -1.13 -12.55 21.66
CA ILE A 255 -0.34 -13.65 22.21
C ILE A 255 0.98 -13.66 21.45
N GLY A 256 1.96 -12.91 21.97
CA GLY A 256 3.30 -12.80 21.40
C GLY A 256 3.47 -11.67 20.38
N GLU A 257 4.72 -11.33 20.09
CA GLU A 257 5.03 -10.44 18.99
C GLU A 257 4.62 -11.06 17.66
N PRO A 258 4.09 -10.26 16.72
CA PRO A 258 3.75 -10.79 15.41
C PRO A 258 4.96 -11.44 14.75
N SER A 259 4.80 -12.67 14.28
CA SER A 259 5.87 -13.47 13.66
C SER A 259 6.62 -12.79 12.50
N TYR A 260 6.01 -11.78 11.88
CA TYR A 260 6.64 -11.02 10.79
C TYR A 260 7.87 -10.22 11.22
N VAL A 261 7.96 -9.77 12.50
CA VAL A 261 9.17 -9.06 12.99
C VAL A 261 10.33 -10.04 13.04
N THR A 262 10.10 -11.25 13.52
CA THR A 262 11.12 -12.31 13.63
C THR A 262 11.45 -12.92 12.26
N GLU A 263 10.47 -13.09 11.37
CA GLU A 263 10.68 -13.59 10.01
C GLU A 263 11.42 -12.58 9.12
N PHE A 264 11.12 -11.28 9.23
CA PHE A 264 11.83 -10.23 8.51
C PHE A 264 13.33 -10.23 8.83
N TYR A 265 13.70 -10.40 10.11
CA TYR A 265 15.10 -10.52 10.52
C TYR A 265 15.75 -11.80 9.99
N ASN A 266 15.04 -12.92 9.99
CA ASN A 266 15.61 -14.22 9.58
C ASN A 266 15.77 -14.35 8.06
N THR A 267 14.86 -13.82 7.26
CA THR A 267 14.89 -13.96 5.79
C THR A 267 15.97 -13.07 5.17
N HIS A 268 16.12 -11.83 5.65
CA HIS A 268 17.12 -10.90 5.09
C HIS A 268 18.53 -11.07 5.65
N TYR A 269 18.67 -11.77 6.77
CA TYR A 269 19.97 -12.04 7.39
C TYR A 269 20.68 -13.24 6.78
N ASN A 270 19.93 -14.24 6.31
CA ASN A 270 20.48 -15.48 5.76
C ASN A 270 20.81 -15.40 4.25
N GLU A 271 20.28 -14.42 3.50
CA GLU A 271 20.55 -14.27 2.07
C GLU A 271 21.79 -13.43 1.74
N GLN A 272 22.46 -12.84 2.74
CA GLN A 272 23.66 -12.01 2.55
C GLN A 272 24.94 -12.61 3.14
N ASN A 273 24.93 -13.85 3.62
CA ASN A 273 26.07 -14.67 3.98
C ASN A 273 26.13 -15.87 3.05
#